data_6ae7ed42a9d4764ea2e60f2d2de8068a
#
_entry.id   6ae7ed42a9d4764ea2e60f2d2de8068a
#
_cell.length_a   1.000
_cell.length_b   1.000
_cell.length_c   1.000
_cell.angle_alpha   90.00
_cell.angle_beta   90.00
_cell.angle_gamma   90.00
#
_symmetry.space_group_name_H-M   'P 1'
#
loop_
_entity.id
_entity.type
_entity.pdbx_description
1 polymer ?
#
loop_
_entity_poly.entity_id
_entity_poly.type
_entity_poly.pdbx_seq_one_letter_code
_entity_poly.pdbx_strand_id
1 'polypeptide(L)'
;MIFAGEWWKAMKITEEGRVAWIHHAAQGQSATSGYSSSAATSGYSSSAATSGDRSSAATSGDRSSAASTGDSSVAVCSGIGSRAQAGEYGAIALAWWNEKQQRSEMRCACVVNGKNGTLKPGVWYRLNARGKFVQDRERGKA
;
A
#
# COMPACT_ATOMS: atom_id res chain seq x y z
N MET A 1 30.16 -28.49 7.91
CA MET A 1 31.23 -27.97 7.04
C MET A 1 30.89 -28.26 5.58
N ILE A 2 30.72 -27.25 4.78
CA ILE A 2 30.46 -27.40 3.34
C ILE A 2 31.80 -27.65 2.65
N PHE A 3 31.93 -28.78 2.01
CA PHE A 3 33.14 -29.10 1.26
C PHE A 3 33.27 -28.19 0.04
N ALA A 4 34.52 -27.84 -0.32
CA ALA A 4 34.80 -26.94 -1.45
C ALA A 4 34.19 -27.41 -2.78
N GLY A 5 33.96 -28.72 -2.97
CA GLY A 5 33.31 -29.27 -4.16
C GLY A 5 31.77 -29.17 -4.15
N GLU A 6 31.13 -28.76 -3.06
CA GLU A 6 29.68 -28.68 -2.94
C GLU A 6 29.14 -27.25 -2.73
N TRP A 7 30.02 -26.27 -2.66
CA TRP A 7 29.63 -24.89 -2.47
C TRP A 7 28.70 -24.37 -3.58
N TRP A 8 28.82 -24.87 -4.79
CA TRP A 8 27.94 -24.51 -5.90
C TRP A 8 26.50 -24.98 -5.70
N LYS A 9 26.28 -26.10 -5.01
CA LYS A 9 24.94 -26.55 -4.62
C LYS A 9 24.31 -25.59 -3.61
N ALA A 10 25.09 -25.14 -2.64
CA ALA A 10 24.66 -24.17 -1.66
C ALA A 10 24.35 -22.81 -2.33
N MET A 11 25.16 -22.38 -3.29
CA MET A 11 24.91 -21.18 -4.08
C MET A 11 23.62 -21.28 -4.89
N LYS A 12 23.38 -22.41 -5.54
CA LYS A 12 22.17 -22.63 -6.32
C LYS A 12 20.91 -22.58 -5.45
N ILE A 13 20.94 -23.18 -4.28
CA ILE A 13 19.84 -23.12 -3.31
C ILE A 13 19.61 -21.68 -2.86
N THR A 14 20.66 -20.91 -2.61
CA THR A 14 20.56 -19.50 -2.22
C THR A 14 19.98 -18.65 -3.35
N GLU A 15 20.35 -18.92 -4.57
CA GLU A 15 19.85 -18.22 -5.76
C GLU A 15 18.38 -18.53 -6.02
N GLU A 16 17.98 -19.78 -5.93
CA GLU A 16 16.58 -20.21 -5.99
C GLU A 16 15.76 -19.62 -4.84
N GLY A 17 16.29 -19.61 -3.63
CA GLY A 17 15.68 -18.98 -2.48
C GLY A 17 15.52 -17.46 -2.65
N ARG A 18 16.49 -16.79 -3.24
CA ARG A 18 16.44 -15.37 -3.55
C ARG A 18 15.39 -15.07 -4.60
N VAL A 19 15.30 -15.84 -5.66
CA VAL A 19 14.29 -15.70 -6.71
C VAL A 19 12.90 -15.94 -6.14
N ALA A 20 12.71 -16.98 -5.31
CA ALA A 20 11.45 -17.26 -4.65
C ALA A 20 11.04 -16.12 -3.72
N TRP A 21 11.99 -15.52 -2.98
CA TRP A 21 11.75 -14.39 -2.09
C TRP A 21 11.37 -13.13 -2.87
N ILE A 22 12.07 -12.82 -3.96
CA ILE A 22 11.75 -11.68 -4.83
C ILE A 22 10.36 -11.85 -5.44
N HIS A 23 10.01 -13.03 -5.88
CA HIS A 23 8.70 -13.32 -6.45
C HIS A 23 7.57 -13.18 -5.42
N HIS A 24 7.82 -13.62 -4.19
CA HIS A 24 6.92 -13.44 -3.06
C HIS A 24 6.82 -11.97 -2.65
N ALA A 25 7.92 -11.22 -2.66
CA ALA A 25 7.96 -9.78 -2.41
C ALA A 25 7.27 -8.97 -3.52
N ALA A 26 7.23 -9.46 -4.76
CA ALA A 26 6.50 -8.81 -5.86
C ALA A 26 4.97 -8.84 -5.68
N GLN A 27 4.45 -9.82 -4.92
CA GLN A 27 3.07 -9.87 -4.44
C GLN A 27 2.98 -9.44 -2.98
N GLY A 28 3.92 -8.63 -2.52
CA GLY A 28 4.32 -8.46 -1.16
C GLY A 28 3.24 -7.95 -0.21
N GLN A 29 3.30 -8.48 0.97
CA GLN A 29 2.59 -7.95 2.12
C GLN A 29 3.62 -7.46 3.12
N SER A 30 3.48 -6.24 3.60
CA SER A 30 4.30 -5.69 4.67
C SER A 30 3.39 -5.11 5.74
N ALA A 31 3.62 -5.52 6.96
CA ALA A 31 2.87 -5.01 8.11
C ALA A 31 3.83 -4.66 9.24
N THR A 32 3.66 -3.47 9.80
CA THR A 32 4.44 -3.01 10.94
C THR A 32 3.53 -2.42 12.01
N SER A 33 3.96 -2.52 13.25
CA SER A 33 3.32 -1.86 14.37
C SER A 33 4.36 -1.13 15.19
N GLY A 34 3.96 -0.09 15.86
CA GLY A 34 4.84 0.74 16.66
C GLY A 34 4.80 2.19 16.23
N TYR A 35 5.11 3.07 17.17
CA TYR A 35 5.12 4.51 16.93
C TYR A 35 6.14 4.87 15.83
N SER A 36 5.73 5.69 14.88
CA SER A 36 6.54 6.14 13.74
C SER A 36 7.11 5.00 12.87
N SER A 37 6.38 3.90 12.71
CA SER A 37 6.80 2.81 11.85
C SER A 37 6.41 3.04 10.39
N SER A 38 7.08 2.36 9.48
CA SER A 38 6.79 2.44 8.07
C SER A 38 6.72 1.06 7.42
N ALA A 39 5.80 0.88 6.49
CA ALA A 39 5.67 -0.31 5.67
C ALA A 39 5.62 0.10 4.20
N ALA A 40 6.40 -0.55 3.37
CA ALA A 40 6.42 -0.29 1.94
C ALA A 40 6.43 -1.59 1.16
N THR A 41 5.66 -1.62 0.08
CA THR A 41 5.63 -2.77 -0.84
C THR A 41 5.63 -2.31 -2.28
N SER A 42 6.11 -3.17 -3.15
CA SER A 42 6.03 -3.02 -4.59
C SER A 42 5.46 -4.29 -5.22
N GLY A 43 4.93 -4.17 -6.41
CA GLY A 43 4.32 -5.29 -7.13
C GLY A 43 2.81 -5.19 -7.26
N TYR A 44 2.30 -5.90 -8.23
CA TYR A 44 0.87 -5.93 -8.52
C TYR A 44 0.08 -6.55 -7.35
N SER A 45 -1.02 -5.91 -6.95
CA SER A 45 -1.88 -6.36 -5.86
C SER A 45 -1.18 -6.54 -4.51
N SER A 46 -0.13 -5.77 -4.24
CA SER A 46 0.56 -5.83 -2.95
C SER A 46 -0.16 -5.02 -1.86
N SER A 47 0.16 -5.30 -0.61
CA SER A 47 -0.44 -4.57 0.51
C SER A 47 0.60 -4.16 1.53
N ALA A 48 0.47 -2.92 2.02
CA ALA A 48 1.25 -2.40 3.13
C ALA A 48 0.32 -1.94 4.25
N ALA A 49 0.63 -2.28 5.48
CA ALA A 49 -0.18 -1.91 6.63
C ALA A 49 0.68 -1.44 7.80
N THR A 50 0.26 -0.35 8.42
CA THR A 50 0.82 0.11 9.69
C THR A 50 -0.29 0.38 10.70
N SER A 51 -0.03 0.12 11.97
CA SER A 51 -1.00 0.37 13.04
C SER A 51 -0.54 1.39 14.08
N GLY A 52 0.70 1.82 14.02
CA GLY A 52 1.23 2.82 14.95
C GLY A 52 0.89 4.26 14.56
N ASP A 53 0.85 5.14 15.56
CA ASP A 53 0.66 6.57 15.32
C ASP A 53 1.85 7.17 14.58
N ARG A 54 1.59 8.21 13.78
CA ARG A 54 2.58 8.89 12.93
C ARG A 54 3.33 7.95 11.97
N SER A 55 2.68 6.88 11.59
CA SER A 55 3.25 5.85 10.72
C SER A 55 2.89 6.09 9.26
N SER A 56 3.57 5.42 8.36
CA SER A 56 3.30 5.52 6.94
C SER A 56 3.23 4.17 6.26
N ALA A 57 2.27 4.00 5.37
CA ALA A 57 2.15 2.84 4.52
C ALA A 57 2.21 3.29 3.06
N ALA A 58 3.04 2.66 2.25
CA ALA A 58 3.22 3.02 0.86
C ALA A 58 3.21 1.78 -0.06
N THR A 59 2.53 1.89 -1.19
CA THR A 59 2.56 0.88 -2.25
C THR A 59 2.83 1.51 -3.60
N SER A 60 3.58 0.83 -4.45
CA SER A 60 3.90 1.31 -5.80
C SER A 60 3.23 0.52 -6.93
N GLY A 61 2.67 -0.63 -6.65
CA GLY A 61 2.02 -1.47 -7.67
C GLY A 61 0.55 -1.12 -7.91
N ASP A 62 0.07 -1.45 -9.11
CA ASP A 62 -1.35 -1.29 -9.44
C ASP A 62 -2.23 -2.24 -8.62
N ARG A 63 -3.47 -1.80 -8.38
CA ARG A 63 -4.47 -2.53 -7.59
C ARG A 63 -4.00 -2.91 -6.18
N SER A 64 -3.07 -2.16 -5.65
CA SER A 64 -2.49 -2.38 -4.33
C SER A 64 -3.32 -1.71 -3.23
N SER A 65 -3.01 -2.02 -1.98
CA SER A 65 -3.69 -1.42 -0.85
C SER A 65 -2.70 -0.92 0.19
N ALA A 66 -2.93 0.29 0.69
CA ALA A 66 -2.17 0.84 1.80
C ALA A 66 -3.11 1.17 2.96
N ALA A 67 -2.81 0.66 4.14
CA ALA A 67 -3.57 0.93 5.35
C ALA A 67 -2.67 1.51 6.42
N SER A 68 -3.05 2.64 6.95
CA SER A 68 -2.38 3.26 8.08
C SER A 68 -3.45 3.64 9.12
N THR A 69 -3.65 2.81 10.13
CA THR A 69 -4.78 2.93 11.04
C THR A 69 -4.50 3.75 12.29
N GLY A 70 -3.26 4.08 12.56
CA GLY A 70 -2.89 4.98 13.67
C GLY A 70 -3.20 6.45 13.38
N ASP A 71 -3.24 7.26 14.43
CA ASP A 71 -3.51 8.68 14.32
C ASP A 71 -2.35 9.43 13.63
N SER A 72 -2.70 10.47 12.89
CA SER A 72 -1.72 11.30 12.16
C SER A 72 -0.85 10.51 11.17
N SER A 73 -1.37 9.42 10.63
CA SER A 73 -0.67 8.51 9.74
C SER A 73 -1.00 8.76 8.28
N VAL A 74 -0.13 8.31 7.38
CA VAL A 74 -0.28 8.55 5.94
C VAL A 74 -0.31 7.23 5.17
N ALA A 75 -1.26 7.09 4.25
CA ALA A 75 -1.34 5.96 3.34
C ALA A 75 -1.22 6.45 1.89
N VAL A 76 -0.25 5.93 1.16
CA VAL A 76 0.06 6.35 -0.22
C VAL A 76 0.04 5.15 -1.15
N CYS A 77 -0.71 5.26 -2.25
CA CYS A 77 -0.67 4.29 -3.34
C CYS A 77 -0.37 5.02 -4.65
N SER A 78 0.77 4.74 -5.25
CA SER A 78 1.16 5.33 -6.53
C SER A 78 0.68 4.53 -7.74
N GLY A 79 0.20 3.32 -7.56
CA GLY A 79 -0.38 2.50 -8.62
C GLY A 79 -1.84 2.79 -8.89
N ILE A 80 -2.26 2.58 -10.13
CA ILE A 80 -3.62 2.85 -10.58
C ILE A 80 -4.58 1.77 -10.09
N GLY A 81 -5.81 2.17 -9.75
CA GLY A 81 -6.82 1.24 -9.26
C GLY A 81 -6.60 0.77 -7.82
N SER A 82 -5.72 1.43 -7.10
CA SER A 82 -5.39 1.10 -5.72
C SER A 82 -6.38 1.73 -4.73
N ARG A 83 -6.31 1.26 -3.49
CA ARG A 83 -7.13 1.76 -2.39
C ARG A 83 -6.27 2.09 -1.18
N ALA A 84 -6.72 3.03 -0.38
CA ALA A 84 -6.02 3.42 0.83
C ALA A 84 -6.99 3.69 1.98
N GLN A 85 -6.49 3.54 3.20
CA GLN A 85 -7.18 3.79 4.45
C GLN A 85 -6.23 4.49 5.40
N ALA A 86 -6.69 5.50 6.09
CA ALA A 86 -5.92 6.19 7.13
C ALA A 86 -6.73 6.34 8.41
N GLY A 87 -6.03 6.52 9.53
CA GLY A 87 -6.62 6.86 10.82
C GLY A 87 -7.00 8.33 10.93
N GLU A 88 -7.47 8.74 12.10
CA GLU A 88 -7.86 10.12 12.35
C GLU A 88 -6.67 11.08 12.25
N TYR A 89 -6.90 12.28 11.75
CA TYR A 89 -5.87 13.28 11.45
C TYR A 89 -4.79 12.83 10.47
N GLY A 90 -5.03 11.73 9.75
CA GLY A 90 -4.15 11.22 8.72
C GLY A 90 -4.43 11.80 7.35
N ALA A 91 -3.73 11.27 6.35
CA ALA A 91 -3.92 11.63 4.96
C ALA A 91 -3.84 10.40 4.04
N ILE A 92 -4.54 10.47 2.94
CA ILE A 92 -4.53 9.46 1.88
C ILE A 92 -4.09 10.11 0.58
N ALA A 93 -3.19 9.45 -0.14
CA ALA A 93 -2.82 9.83 -1.50
C ALA A 93 -3.00 8.63 -2.45
N LEU A 94 -3.76 8.83 -3.50
CA LEU A 94 -4.05 7.82 -4.51
C LEU A 94 -3.78 8.33 -5.91
N ALA A 95 -3.19 7.50 -6.75
CA ALA A 95 -2.99 7.78 -8.16
C ALA A 95 -4.17 7.28 -9.00
N TRP A 96 -4.46 8.00 -10.07
CA TRP A 96 -5.47 7.62 -11.05
C TRP A 96 -5.04 8.04 -12.46
N TRP A 97 -5.57 7.36 -13.46
CA TRP A 97 -5.30 7.69 -14.83
C TRP A 97 -6.30 8.75 -15.34
N ASN A 98 -5.78 9.91 -15.74
CA ASN A 98 -6.60 10.96 -16.33
C ASN A 98 -6.61 10.81 -17.86
N GLU A 99 -7.69 10.27 -18.39
CA GLU A 99 -7.83 10.05 -19.84
C GLU A 99 -7.81 11.34 -20.66
N LYS A 100 -8.31 12.45 -20.11
CA LYS A 100 -8.32 13.73 -20.79
C LYS A 100 -6.92 14.31 -20.96
N GLN A 101 -6.06 14.10 -19.99
CA GLN A 101 -4.68 14.58 -19.94
C GLN A 101 -3.67 13.54 -20.40
N GLN A 102 -4.10 12.29 -20.60
CA GLN A 102 -3.25 11.14 -20.95
C GLN A 102 -2.04 10.98 -20.02
N ARG A 103 -2.29 11.10 -18.72
CA ARG A 103 -1.25 10.97 -17.69
C ARG A 103 -1.80 10.48 -16.36
N SER A 104 -0.91 9.96 -15.53
CA SER A 104 -1.22 9.66 -14.13
C SER A 104 -1.22 10.95 -13.31
N GLU A 105 -2.22 11.12 -12.49
CA GLU A 105 -2.33 12.20 -11.52
C GLU A 105 -2.54 11.63 -10.11
N MET A 106 -2.09 12.35 -9.11
CA MET A 106 -2.27 11.97 -7.72
C MET A 106 -3.27 12.89 -7.04
N ARG A 107 -4.18 12.32 -6.28
CA ARG A 107 -5.14 13.02 -5.44
C ARG A 107 -4.85 12.73 -3.98
N CYS A 108 -4.80 13.78 -3.19
CA CYS A 108 -4.58 13.70 -1.76
C CYS A 108 -5.80 14.26 -1.02
N ALA A 109 -6.12 13.64 0.11
CA ALA A 109 -7.18 14.12 0.99
C ALA A 109 -6.83 13.85 2.44
N CYS A 110 -7.21 14.76 3.31
CA CYS A 110 -7.08 14.59 4.76
C CYS A 110 -8.24 13.77 5.31
N VAL A 111 -7.97 13.04 6.36
CA VAL A 111 -8.94 12.22 7.09
C VAL A 111 -9.22 12.89 8.41
N VAL A 112 -10.38 13.52 8.53
CA VAL A 112 -10.80 14.19 9.78
C VAL A 112 -12.26 13.88 10.05
N ASN A 113 -12.52 13.26 11.17
CA ASN A 113 -13.88 12.87 11.54
C ASN A 113 -14.79 14.09 11.73
N GLY A 114 -15.95 14.06 11.08
CA GLY A 114 -17.02 15.04 11.30
C GLY A 114 -16.89 16.38 10.58
N LYS A 115 -15.90 16.59 9.73
CA LYS A 115 -15.80 17.81 8.90
C LYS A 115 -16.27 17.55 7.47
N ASN A 116 -17.09 18.47 6.95
CA ASN A 116 -17.55 18.42 5.56
C ASN A 116 -16.37 18.49 4.58
N GLY A 117 -16.37 17.60 3.61
CA GLY A 117 -15.34 17.55 2.56
C GLY A 117 -14.09 16.74 2.91
N THR A 118 -14.03 16.14 4.08
CA THR A 118 -12.94 15.26 4.50
C THR A 118 -13.36 13.79 4.47
N LEU A 119 -12.39 12.91 4.41
CA LEU A 119 -12.61 11.47 4.45
C LEU A 119 -12.83 11.00 5.89
N LYS A 120 -13.51 9.87 6.05
CA LYS A 120 -13.75 9.26 7.36
C LYS A 120 -12.57 8.37 7.74
N PRO A 121 -12.16 8.36 9.03
CA PRO A 121 -11.10 7.47 9.49
C PRO A 121 -11.53 6.00 9.43
N GLY A 122 -10.59 5.11 9.18
CA GLY A 122 -10.82 3.67 9.16
C GLY A 122 -11.65 3.16 7.98
N VAL A 123 -11.85 3.97 6.96
CA VAL A 123 -12.64 3.61 5.77
C VAL A 123 -11.72 3.51 4.56
N TRP A 124 -11.90 2.47 3.79
CA TRP A 124 -11.20 2.29 2.53
C TRP A 124 -11.75 3.19 1.44
N TYR A 125 -10.85 3.91 0.78
CA TYR A 125 -11.18 4.78 -0.35
C TYR A 125 -10.39 4.40 -1.60
N ARG A 126 -11.00 4.64 -2.74
CA ARG A 126 -10.38 4.55 -4.07
C ARG A 126 -10.78 5.78 -4.89
N LEU A 127 -10.12 6.01 -6.00
CA LEU A 127 -10.52 7.04 -6.95
C LEU A 127 -11.41 6.45 -8.05
N ASN A 128 -12.44 7.18 -8.41
CA ASN A 128 -13.27 6.85 -9.57
C ASN A 128 -12.63 7.38 -10.87
N ALA A 129 -13.25 7.11 -12.00
CA ALA A 129 -12.77 7.56 -13.32
C ALA A 129 -12.63 9.10 -13.45
N ARG A 130 -13.22 9.86 -12.54
CA ARG A 130 -13.13 11.33 -12.50
C ARG A 130 -12.10 11.84 -11.49
N GLY A 131 -11.33 10.95 -10.86
CA GLY A 131 -10.36 11.32 -9.82
C GLY A 131 -10.99 11.80 -8.52
N LYS A 132 -12.20 11.36 -8.18
CA LYS A 132 -12.86 11.66 -6.91
C LYS A 132 -12.76 10.48 -5.96
N PHE A 133 -12.55 10.75 -4.69
CA PHE A 133 -12.56 9.73 -3.64
C PHE A 133 -13.95 9.15 -3.49
N VAL A 134 -14.04 7.84 -3.58
CA VAL A 134 -15.26 7.05 -3.32
C VAL A 134 -14.94 5.96 -2.32
N GLN A 135 -15.89 5.68 -1.45
CA GLN A 135 -15.73 4.62 -0.48
C GLN A 135 -15.67 3.27 -1.20
N ASP A 136 -14.62 2.50 -0.93
CA ASP A 136 -14.49 1.15 -1.44
C ASP A 136 -15.24 0.20 -0.49
N ARG A 137 -16.42 -0.19 -0.92
CA ARG A 137 -17.19 -1.22 -0.19
C ARG A 137 -16.64 -2.57 -0.63
N GLU A 138 -16.11 -3.33 0.30
CA GLU A 138 -15.70 -4.70 0.03
C GLU A 138 -16.83 -5.48 -0.63
N ARG A 139 -16.58 -5.98 -1.83
CA ARG A 139 -17.47 -6.94 -2.47
C ARG A 139 -17.47 -8.22 -1.61
N GLY A 140 -18.57 -8.51 -0.94
CA GLY A 140 -18.71 -9.77 -0.25
C GLY A 140 -19.31 -9.75 1.15
N LYS A 141 -19.59 -8.59 1.71
CA LYS A 141 -20.50 -8.48 2.86
C LYS A 141 -21.83 -7.91 2.39
N ALA A 142 -22.67 -8.85 2.03
CA ALA A 142 -24.08 -8.53 1.91
C ALA A 142 -24.63 -8.12 3.27
#